data_f89a83a28483c50583426552535feaf9
#
_entry.id   f89a83a28483c50583426552535feaf9
#
_cell.length_a   1.000
_cell.length_b   1.000
_cell.length_c   1.000
_cell.angle_alpha   90.00
_cell.angle_beta   90.00
_cell.angle_gamma   90.00
#
_symmetry.space_group_name_H-M   'P 1'
#
loop_
_entity.id
_entity.type
_entity.pdbx_description
1 polymer ?
#
loop_
_entity_poly.entity_id
_entity_poly.type
_entity_poly.pdbx_seq_one_letter_code
_entity_poly.pdbx_strand_id
1 'polypeptide(L)'
;MLMGALLLMCGLPGAGKTALAKRLEIDRGALRLTPDDWILALGIDPYDEPQRAVVEQIQWDVAMRALELGTSVILDFGFWSRRERDDFRVRASALGVGFEIHFLDASRDELLARLQARNATAGPGDVLVDAEALDRYTSWFEPPAPDEFAILGESDPPGSPRRNQPRE
;
A
#
# COMPACT_ATOMS: atom_id res chain seq x y z
N MET A 1 5.28 -15.39 -20.35
CA MET A 1 5.87 -14.22 -19.66
C MET A 1 5.28 -14.20 -18.26
N LEU A 2 6.12 -14.11 -17.23
CA LEU A 2 5.64 -13.88 -15.89
C LEU A 2 4.98 -12.50 -15.89
N MET A 3 3.68 -12.45 -15.60
CA MET A 3 2.95 -11.20 -15.44
C MET A 3 3.42 -10.54 -14.15
N GLY A 4 3.67 -9.24 -14.16
CA GLY A 4 3.98 -8.50 -12.94
C GLY A 4 2.83 -8.57 -11.92
N ALA A 5 3.09 -8.14 -10.70
CA ALA A 5 2.09 -8.02 -9.64
C ALA A 5 2.06 -6.59 -9.09
N LEU A 6 0.88 -6.12 -8.72
CA LEU A 6 0.67 -4.88 -7.98
C LEU A 6 0.59 -5.20 -6.48
N LEU A 7 1.52 -4.64 -5.71
CA LEU A 7 1.59 -4.80 -4.26
C LEU A 7 1.22 -3.48 -3.59
N LEU A 8 0.22 -3.49 -2.72
CA LEU A 8 -0.18 -2.34 -1.91
C LEU A 8 0.37 -2.44 -0.50
N MET A 9 1.07 -1.40 -0.03
CA MET A 9 1.50 -1.30 1.36
C MET A 9 0.41 -0.60 2.19
N CYS A 10 -0.23 -1.33 3.10
CA CYS A 10 -1.36 -0.88 3.88
C CYS A 10 -1.02 -0.80 5.36
N GLY A 11 -1.38 0.28 6.01
CA GLY A 11 -1.19 0.48 7.46
C GLY A 11 -1.00 1.94 7.86
N LEU A 12 -1.06 2.20 9.15
CA LEU A 12 -0.88 3.51 9.74
C LEU A 12 0.57 4.01 9.67
N PRO A 13 0.82 5.32 9.83
CA PRO A 13 2.17 5.84 10.00
C PRO A 13 2.90 5.14 11.17
N GLY A 14 4.17 4.83 10.99
CA GLY A 14 4.97 4.10 11.98
C GLY A 14 4.82 2.58 11.95
N ALA A 15 3.94 2.01 11.13
CA ALA A 15 3.74 0.56 11.03
C ALA A 15 4.91 -0.20 10.39
N GLY A 16 5.82 0.50 9.68
CA GLY A 16 6.99 -0.12 9.04
C GLY A 16 6.80 -0.43 7.56
N LYS A 17 5.79 0.16 6.90
CA LYS A 17 5.48 -0.04 5.48
C LYS A 17 6.69 0.16 4.57
N THR A 18 7.35 1.31 4.69
CA THR A 18 8.50 1.67 3.83
C THR A 18 9.68 0.72 4.03
N ALA A 19 9.94 0.24 5.25
CA ALA A 19 10.98 -0.73 5.51
C ALA A 19 10.69 -2.08 4.82
N LEU A 20 9.44 -2.54 4.89
CA LEU A 20 9.01 -3.75 4.19
C LEU A 20 9.03 -3.53 2.67
N ALA A 21 8.54 -2.39 2.17
CA ALA A 21 8.54 -2.06 0.75
C ALA A 21 9.95 -2.08 0.14
N LYS A 22 10.95 -1.49 0.81
CA LYS A 22 12.35 -1.52 0.39
C LYS A 22 12.92 -2.94 0.34
N ARG A 23 12.55 -3.80 1.28
CA ARG A 23 12.97 -5.21 1.26
C ARG A 23 12.32 -5.96 0.08
N LEU A 24 10.99 -5.81 -0.11
CA LEU A 24 10.27 -6.44 -1.22
C LEU A 24 10.75 -5.94 -2.59
N GLU A 25 11.15 -4.67 -2.71
CA GLU A 25 11.76 -4.11 -3.92
C GLU A 25 12.97 -4.93 -4.37
N ILE A 26 13.86 -5.25 -3.42
CA ILE A 26 15.07 -6.06 -3.68
C ILE A 26 14.71 -7.53 -3.92
N ASP A 27 13.91 -8.12 -3.02
CA ASP A 27 13.61 -9.54 -3.01
C ASP A 27 12.81 -9.98 -4.26
N ARG A 28 11.97 -9.08 -4.80
CA ARG A 28 11.10 -9.35 -5.94
C ARG A 28 11.54 -8.69 -7.24
N GLY A 29 12.56 -7.83 -7.21
CA GLY A 29 12.95 -7.02 -8.37
C GLY A 29 11.79 -6.12 -8.83
N ALA A 30 11.04 -5.53 -7.88
CA ALA A 30 9.87 -4.72 -8.13
C ALA A 30 10.21 -3.22 -8.13
N LEU A 31 9.45 -2.42 -8.89
CA LEU A 31 9.53 -0.96 -8.84
C LEU A 31 8.76 -0.44 -7.62
N ARG A 32 9.45 0.18 -6.67
CA ARG A 32 8.81 0.84 -5.52
C ARG A 32 8.51 2.30 -5.83
N LEU A 33 7.29 2.73 -5.57
CA LEU A 33 6.81 4.11 -5.71
C LEU A 33 6.29 4.60 -4.35
N THR A 34 6.89 5.69 -3.86
CA THR A 34 6.60 6.29 -2.57
C THR A 34 6.35 7.79 -2.77
N PRO A 35 5.13 8.31 -2.55
CA PRO A 35 4.82 9.73 -2.75
C PRO A 35 5.70 10.63 -1.91
N ASP A 36 5.98 10.28 -0.66
CA ASP A 36 6.78 11.09 0.26
C ASP A 36 8.20 11.35 -0.27
N ASP A 37 8.84 10.35 -0.88
CA ASP A 37 10.17 10.51 -1.49
C ASP A 37 10.15 11.54 -2.64
N TRP A 38 9.09 11.53 -3.47
CA TRP A 38 8.95 12.43 -4.59
C TRP A 38 8.56 13.84 -4.15
N ILE A 39 7.64 13.97 -3.18
CA ILE A 39 7.22 15.23 -2.58
C ILE A 39 8.43 15.95 -2.00
N LEU A 40 9.26 15.25 -1.23
CA LEU A 40 10.48 15.79 -0.66
C LEU A 40 11.48 16.23 -1.75
N ALA A 41 11.72 15.37 -2.75
CA ALA A 41 12.66 15.66 -3.84
C ALA A 41 12.23 16.84 -4.72
N LEU A 42 10.93 17.05 -4.89
CA LEU A 42 10.35 18.15 -5.65
C LEU A 42 10.23 19.46 -4.83
N GLY A 43 10.50 19.43 -3.53
CA GLY A 43 10.33 20.58 -2.64
C GLY A 43 8.87 21.00 -2.45
N ILE A 44 7.95 20.06 -2.57
CA ILE A 44 6.52 20.26 -2.34
C ILE A 44 6.26 20.25 -0.83
N ASP A 45 5.34 21.09 -0.35
CA ASP A 45 4.88 21.04 1.03
C ASP A 45 4.20 19.69 1.30
N PRO A 46 4.67 18.88 2.27
CA PRO A 46 4.11 17.56 2.54
C PRO A 46 2.66 17.59 3.01
N TYR A 47 2.13 18.75 3.41
CA TYR A 47 0.73 18.96 3.79
C TYR A 47 -0.15 19.50 2.64
N ASP A 48 0.42 19.70 1.45
CA ASP A 48 -0.32 20.12 0.25
C ASP A 48 -1.02 18.90 -0.39
N GLU A 49 -2.21 18.57 0.11
CA GLU A 49 -3.00 17.44 -0.37
C GLU A 49 -3.30 17.49 -1.89
N PRO A 50 -3.66 18.63 -2.51
CA PRO A 50 -3.82 18.71 -3.97
C PRO A 50 -2.57 18.31 -4.75
N GLN A 51 -1.39 18.80 -4.36
CA GLN A 51 -0.14 18.43 -5.03
C GLN A 51 0.25 16.98 -4.76
N ARG A 52 -0.01 16.47 -3.54
CA ARG A 52 0.16 15.05 -3.21
C ARG A 52 -0.65 14.17 -4.16
N ALA A 53 -1.92 14.49 -4.39
CA ALA A 53 -2.78 13.74 -5.30
C ALA A 53 -2.24 13.73 -6.74
N VAL A 54 -1.65 14.82 -7.20
CA VAL A 54 -0.98 14.88 -8.52
C VAL A 54 0.23 13.95 -8.56
N VAL A 55 1.07 13.95 -7.53
CA VAL A 55 2.24 13.05 -7.44
C VAL A 55 1.79 11.59 -7.45
N GLU A 56 0.77 11.22 -6.67
CA GLU A 56 0.22 9.87 -6.63
C GLU A 56 -0.35 9.44 -7.99
N GLN A 57 -1.01 10.35 -8.71
CA GLN A 57 -1.50 10.07 -10.07
C GLN A 57 -0.36 9.82 -11.05
N ILE A 58 0.70 10.64 -11.02
CA ILE A 58 1.89 10.44 -11.87
C ILE A 58 2.55 9.10 -11.53
N GLN A 59 2.67 8.77 -10.26
CA GLN A 59 3.23 7.47 -9.84
C GLN A 59 2.36 6.30 -10.32
N TRP A 60 1.03 6.46 -10.32
CA TRP A 60 0.14 5.45 -10.90
C TRP A 60 0.35 5.28 -12.40
N ASP A 61 0.53 6.37 -13.15
CA ASP A 61 0.79 6.29 -14.60
C ASP A 61 2.12 5.56 -14.88
N VAL A 62 3.14 5.80 -14.06
CA VAL A 62 4.42 5.05 -14.11
C VAL A 62 4.21 3.58 -13.75
N ALA A 63 3.42 3.30 -12.71
CA ALA A 63 3.10 1.94 -12.28
C ALA A 63 2.42 1.13 -13.40
N MET A 64 1.43 1.72 -14.08
CA MET A 64 0.75 1.07 -15.20
C MET A 64 1.73 0.66 -16.29
N ARG A 65 2.64 1.57 -16.67
CA ARG A 65 3.66 1.28 -17.69
C ARG A 65 4.59 0.14 -17.27
N ALA A 66 5.01 0.13 -16.01
CA ALA A 66 5.88 -0.91 -15.48
C ALA A 66 5.17 -2.28 -15.46
N LEU A 67 3.90 -2.32 -15.02
CA LEU A 67 3.08 -3.52 -15.00
C LEU A 67 2.84 -4.07 -16.42
N GLU A 68 2.52 -3.21 -17.40
CA GLU A 68 2.38 -3.59 -18.80
C GLU A 68 3.67 -4.20 -19.39
N LEU A 69 4.83 -3.75 -18.90
CA LEU A 69 6.14 -4.28 -19.30
C LEU A 69 6.53 -5.55 -18.51
N GLY A 70 5.63 -6.06 -17.64
CA GLY A 70 5.85 -7.27 -16.86
C GLY A 70 6.64 -7.07 -15.55
N THR A 71 6.91 -5.81 -15.16
CA THR A 71 7.59 -5.49 -13.90
C THR A 71 6.57 -5.39 -12.77
N SER A 72 6.83 -6.07 -11.64
CA SER A 72 6.02 -5.89 -10.44
C SER A 72 6.19 -4.49 -9.85
N VAL A 73 5.14 -3.95 -9.25
CA VAL A 73 5.14 -2.61 -8.66
C VAL A 73 4.67 -2.66 -7.21
N ILE A 74 5.35 -1.92 -6.35
CA ILE A 74 4.99 -1.69 -4.96
C ILE A 74 4.54 -0.25 -4.81
N LEU A 75 3.28 -0.03 -4.38
CA LEU A 75 2.76 1.28 -4.03
C LEU A 75 2.81 1.47 -2.51
N ASP A 76 3.72 2.32 -2.04
CA ASP A 76 3.89 2.63 -0.62
C ASP A 76 3.09 3.90 -0.25
N PHE A 77 1.75 3.84 -0.45
CA PHE A 77 0.84 4.98 -0.29
C PHE A 77 0.08 4.98 1.04
N GLY A 78 0.00 3.84 1.72
CA GLY A 78 -0.72 3.68 3.00
C GLY A 78 -2.09 3.02 2.87
N PHE A 79 -2.89 3.31 1.86
CA PHE A 79 -4.17 2.66 1.51
C PHE A 79 -5.13 2.48 2.68
N TRP A 80 -5.65 3.59 3.22
CA TRP A 80 -6.38 3.61 4.47
C TRP A 80 -7.85 3.18 4.36
N SER A 81 -8.50 3.35 3.21
CA SER A 81 -9.88 2.96 3.02
C SER A 81 -10.02 1.68 2.19
N ARG A 82 -11.05 0.88 2.50
CA ARG A 82 -11.41 -0.28 1.68
C ARG A 82 -11.71 0.12 0.24
N ARG A 83 -12.44 1.22 0.05
CA ARG A 83 -12.80 1.73 -1.28
C ARG A 83 -11.57 1.97 -2.15
N GLU A 84 -10.53 2.57 -1.59
CA GLU A 84 -9.27 2.84 -2.28
C GLU A 84 -8.59 1.52 -2.69
N ARG A 85 -8.49 0.56 -1.77
CA ARG A 85 -7.89 -0.75 -2.05
C ARG A 85 -8.67 -1.53 -3.12
N ASP A 86 -10.00 -1.50 -3.06
CA ASP A 86 -10.86 -2.15 -4.06
C ASP A 86 -10.71 -1.50 -5.45
N ASP A 87 -10.54 -0.16 -5.53
CA ASP A 87 -10.28 0.54 -6.79
C ASP A 87 -8.97 0.06 -7.44
N PHE A 88 -7.89 -0.04 -6.67
CA PHE A 88 -6.63 -0.56 -7.19
C PHE A 88 -6.69 -2.06 -7.53
N ARG A 89 -7.50 -2.84 -6.83
CA ARG A 89 -7.78 -4.23 -7.18
C ARG A 89 -8.46 -4.34 -8.56
N VAL A 90 -9.45 -3.49 -8.82
CA VAL A 90 -10.14 -3.43 -10.12
C VAL A 90 -9.15 -3.03 -11.23
N ARG A 91 -8.29 -2.05 -10.98
CA ARG A 91 -7.26 -1.62 -11.93
C ARG A 91 -6.25 -2.75 -12.23
N ALA A 92 -5.79 -3.48 -11.22
CA ALA A 92 -4.90 -4.63 -11.42
C ALA A 92 -5.58 -5.75 -12.22
N SER A 93 -6.86 -6.03 -11.94
CA SER A 93 -7.66 -6.99 -12.69
C SER A 93 -7.82 -6.59 -14.16
N ALA A 94 -8.06 -5.32 -14.44
CA ALA A 94 -8.18 -4.79 -15.80
C ALA A 94 -6.87 -4.93 -16.60
N LEU A 95 -5.72 -4.85 -15.94
CA LEU A 95 -4.40 -5.09 -16.54
C LEU A 95 -4.04 -6.57 -16.61
N GLY A 96 -4.82 -7.46 -16.00
CA GLY A 96 -4.54 -8.90 -15.93
C GLY A 96 -3.29 -9.24 -15.10
N VAL A 97 -2.91 -8.41 -14.14
CA VAL A 97 -1.74 -8.61 -13.27
C VAL A 97 -2.16 -9.14 -11.89
N GLY A 98 -1.23 -9.78 -11.17
CA GLY A 98 -1.44 -10.20 -9.79
C GLY A 98 -1.70 -9.01 -8.87
N PHE A 99 -2.40 -9.22 -7.76
CA PHE A 99 -2.71 -8.19 -6.77
C PHE A 99 -2.47 -8.71 -5.35
N GLU A 100 -1.72 -7.97 -4.55
CA GLU A 100 -1.40 -8.33 -3.18
C GLU A 100 -1.59 -7.13 -2.25
N ILE A 101 -2.13 -7.35 -1.04
CA ILE A 101 -2.13 -6.35 0.04
C ILE A 101 -1.16 -6.81 1.12
N HIS A 102 -0.18 -5.98 1.43
CA HIS A 102 0.74 -6.15 2.55
C HIS A 102 0.28 -5.24 3.70
N PHE A 103 -0.51 -5.79 4.60
CA PHE A 103 -1.01 -5.08 5.77
C PHE A 103 -0.05 -5.23 6.95
N LEU A 104 0.39 -4.10 7.48
CA LEU A 104 1.20 -4.04 8.69
C LEU A 104 0.35 -3.46 9.81
N ASP A 105 0.01 -4.31 10.76
CA ASP A 105 -0.66 -3.95 12.00
C ASP A 105 0.36 -3.78 13.12
N ALA A 106 0.10 -2.82 14.00
CA ALA A 106 0.86 -2.61 15.23
C ALA A 106 -0.04 -1.92 16.26
N SER A 107 0.21 -2.18 17.53
CA SER A 107 -0.53 -1.52 18.59
C SER A 107 -0.27 -0.01 18.60
N ARG A 108 -1.23 0.76 19.15
CA ARG A 108 -1.09 2.23 19.27
C ARG A 108 0.21 2.62 19.98
N ASP A 109 0.58 1.91 21.02
CA ASP A 109 1.78 2.22 21.80
C ASP A 109 3.07 1.97 21.00
N GLU A 110 3.11 0.88 20.23
CA GLU A 110 4.23 0.60 19.31
C GLU A 110 4.34 1.65 18.22
N LEU A 111 3.20 2.03 17.60
CA LEU A 111 3.18 3.09 16.57
C LEU A 111 3.68 4.41 17.15
N LEU A 112 3.18 4.80 18.33
CA LEU A 112 3.57 6.04 18.98
C LEU A 112 5.06 6.07 19.34
N ALA A 113 5.60 4.98 19.89
CA ALA A 113 7.03 4.88 20.21
C ALA A 113 7.91 5.01 18.95
N ARG A 114 7.53 4.36 17.85
CA ARG A 114 8.27 4.44 16.57
C ARG A 114 8.18 5.84 15.95
N LEU A 115 7.01 6.49 16.03
CA LEU A 115 6.80 7.84 15.53
C LEU A 115 7.60 8.88 16.34
N GLN A 116 7.63 8.75 17.67
CA GLN A 116 8.45 9.62 18.53
C GLN A 116 9.94 9.49 18.20
N ALA A 117 10.45 8.27 18.03
CA ALA A 117 11.83 8.05 17.61
C ALA A 117 12.14 8.65 16.24
N ARG A 118 11.23 8.50 15.27
CA ARG A 118 11.35 9.11 13.94
C ARG A 118 11.32 10.63 13.99
N ASN A 119 10.36 11.22 14.73
CA ASN A 119 10.22 12.66 14.85
C ASN A 119 11.45 13.31 15.50
N ALA A 120 12.14 12.61 16.43
CA ALA A 120 13.36 13.09 17.06
C ALA A 120 14.55 13.27 16.09
N THR A 121 14.52 12.58 14.94
CA THR A 121 15.56 12.64 13.90
C THR A 121 15.05 13.28 12.60
N ALA A 122 13.83 13.83 12.61
CA ALA A 122 13.20 14.41 11.44
C ALA A 122 13.95 15.66 10.96
N GLY A 123 14.09 15.78 9.64
CA GLY A 123 14.67 16.92 8.96
C GLY A 123 13.62 17.85 8.34
N PRO A 124 14.06 18.91 7.66
CA PRO A 124 13.16 19.79 6.90
C PRO A 124 12.39 18.98 5.84
N GLY A 125 11.06 19.14 5.80
CA GLY A 125 10.18 18.48 4.85
C GLY A 125 9.62 17.12 5.32
N ASP A 126 10.05 16.61 6.46
CA ASP A 126 9.47 15.42 7.06
C ASP A 126 8.12 15.72 7.73
N VAL A 127 7.15 14.81 7.51
CA VAL A 127 5.86 14.88 8.20
C VAL A 127 6.02 14.41 9.63
N LEU A 128 5.74 15.30 10.58
CA LEU A 128 5.70 14.97 12.00
C LEU A 128 4.31 14.42 12.36
N VAL A 129 4.27 13.28 13.02
CA VAL A 129 3.04 12.66 13.52
C VAL A 129 3.13 12.53 15.03
N ASP A 130 2.36 13.33 15.73
CA ASP A 130 2.20 13.25 17.19
C ASP A 130 1.07 12.28 17.59
N ALA A 131 0.83 12.14 18.88
CA ALA A 131 -0.19 11.24 19.41
C ALA A 131 -1.61 11.62 18.96
N GLU A 132 -1.92 12.91 18.89
CA GLU A 132 -3.23 13.40 18.45
C GLU A 132 -3.46 13.13 16.96
N ALA A 133 -2.45 13.37 16.14
CA ALA A 133 -2.49 13.05 14.70
C ALA A 133 -2.65 11.54 14.48
N LEU A 134 -1.92 10.70 15.23
CA LEU A 134 -2.06 9.26 15.17
C LEU A 134 -3.49 8.80 15.52
N ASP A 135 -4.09 9.37 16.56
CA ASP A 135 -5.47 9.03 16.97
C ASP A 135 -6.48 9.44 15.89
N ARG A 136 -6.31 10.61 15.26
CA ARG A 136 -7.13 11.01 14.10
C ARG A 136 -6.98 10.03 12.93
N TYR A 137 -5.76 9.67 12.55
CA TYR A 137 -5.50 8.75 11.44
C TYR A 137 -6.06 7.36 11.73
N THR A 138 -5.95 6.89 12.98
CA THR A 138 -6.55 5.62 13.41
C THR A 138 -8.07 5.65 13.26
N SER A 139 -8.73 6.78 13.53
CA SER A 139 -10.18 6.91 13.36
C SER A 139 -10.65 6.87 11.90
N TRP A 140 -9.78 7.16 10.96
CA TRP A 140 -10.07 7.11 9.51
C TRP A 140 -9.62 5.82 8.85
N PHE A 141 -8.79 5.05 9.52
CA PHE A 141 -8.22 3.83 8.98
C PHE A 141 -9.22 2.67 9.06
N GLU A 142 -9.46 2.03 7.91
CA GLU A 142 -10.26 0.83 7.77
C GLU A 142 -9.31 -0.36 7.56
N PRO A 143 -9.05 -1.20 8.60
CA PRO A 143 -8.19 -2.37 8.44
C PRO A 143 -8.71 -3.31 7.35
N PRO A 144 -7.82 -3.90 6.53
CA PRO A 144 -8.23 -4.85 5.51
C PRO A 144 -8.97 -6.05 6.12
N ALA A 145 -10.10 -6.41 5.53
CA ALA A 145 -10.87 -7.60 5.90
C ALA A 145 -10.28 -8.88 5.25
N PRO A 146 -10.55 -10.07 5.80
CA PRO A 146 -9.98 -11.33 5.28
C PRO A 146 -10.24 -11.59 3.79
N ASP A 147 -11.38 -11.13 3.26
CA ASP A 147 -11.74 -11.28 1.85
C ASP A 147 -10.89 -10.43 0.91
N GLU A 148 -10.23 -9.40 1.43
CA GLU A 148 -9.34 -8.55 0.66
C GLU A 148 -7.98 -9.19 0.35
N PHE A 149 -7.58 -10.25 1.06
CA PHE A 149 -6.31 -10.94 0.87
C PHE A 149 -6.36 -12.06 -0.19
N ALA A 150 -7.51 -12.29 -0.82
CA ALA A 150 -7.62 -13.25 -1.91
C ALA A 150 -6.74 -12.81 -3.10
N ILE A 151 -5.76 -13.63 -3.47
CA ILE A 151 -4.84 -13.38 -4.59
C ILE A 151 -5.63 -13.51 -5.89
N LEU A 152 -5.68 -12.44 -6.69
CA LEU A 152 -6.20 -12.52 -8.06
C LEU A 152 -5.20 -13.33 -8.91
N GLY A 153 -5.62 -14.48 -9.38
CA GLY A 153 -4.80 -15.33 -10.25
C GLY A 153 -4.67 -16.79 -9.80
N GLU A 154 -5.06 -17.13 -8.57
CA GLU A 154 -5.32 -18.53 -8.20
C GLU A 154 -6.75 -18.87 -8.59
N SER A 155 -6.97 -19.27 -9.85
CA SER A 155 -8.11 -20.11 -10.18
C SER A 155 -7.94 -21.40 -9.39
N ASP A 156 -8.98 -21.80 -8.63
CA ASP A 156 -9.05 -23.10 -8.00
C ASP A 156 -8.59 -24.17 -9.00
N PRO A 157 -7.70 -25.09 -8.59
CA PRO A 157 -7.31 -26.20 -9.48
C PRO A 157 -8.57 -26.96 -9.89
N PRO A 158 -8.71 -27.33 -11.17
CA PRO A 158 -9.88 -28.04 -11.64
C PRO A 158 -10.00 -29.36 -10.88
N GLY A 159 -10.99 -29.43 -9.96
CA GLY A 159 -11.25 -30.67 -9.18
C GLY A 159 -11.53 -30.49 -7.70
N SER A 160 -11.55 -29.28 -7.14
CA SER A 160 -11.94 -29.10 -5.74
C SER A 160 -13.42 -29.40 -5.54
N PRO A 161 -13.80 -30.35 -4.63
CA PRO A 161 -15.19 -30.69 -4.40
C PRO A 161 -15.94 -29.51 -3.79
N ARG A 162 -17.03 -29.10 -4.44
CA ARG A 162 -17.98 -28.10 -3.91
C ARG A 162 -18.43 -28.56 -2.53
N ARG A 163 -18.10 -27.84 -1.47
CA ARG A 163 -18.67 -28.09 -0.15
C ARG A 163 -20.19 -27.94 -0.25
N ASN A 164 -20.84 -29.07 -0.13
CA ASN A 164 -22.30 -29.21 -0.01
C ASN A 164 -22.76 -28.39 1.20
N GLN A 165 -23.54 -27.35 0.96
CA GLN A 165 -24.34 -26.71 2.02
C GLN A 165 -25.51 -27.65 2.31
N PRO A 166 -25.81 -27.98 3.58
CA PRO A 166 -27.02 -28.68 3.90
C PRO A 166 -28.24 -27.82 3.61
N ARG A 167 -29.17 -28.35 2.87
CA ARG A 167 -30.52 -27.82 2.74
C ARG A 167 -31.27 -28.15 4.03
N GLU A 168 -31.76 -27.14 4.71
CA GLU A 168 -33.00 -27.17 5.47
C GLU A 168 -33.81 -25.92 5.16
#